data_7538ee99c7f6f3c7638fecd1e2103427
#
_entry.id   7538ee99c7f6f3c7638fecd1e2103427
#
_cell.length_a   1.000
_cell.length_b   1.000
_cell.length_c   1.000
_cell.angle_alpha   90.00
_cell.angle_beta   90.00
_cell.angle_gamma   90.00
#
_symmetry.space_group_name_H-M   'P 1'
#
loop_
_entity.id
_entity.type
_entity.pdbx_description
1 polymer ?
#
loop_
_entity_poly.entity_id
_entity_poly.type
_entity_poly.pdbx_seq_one_letter_code
_entity_poly.pdbx_strand_id
1 'polypeptide(L)'
;MIEQNRKHRIPRFVVWIVLVPILAMGLIYAKWEFVDHRLVTISAGKVYQSAAMPPARIIDVMNARGIQTVFDLRDSEPDLVAAERAAVEKAGLAFVHVPMSATEPTQADMDRFLVAMKSAKQPSLVHCQHGQGRSVLAVSVWRIEEEGWSNEAAFLATSRLPEELHFLDGVIGWIRRFDRDTAKGKVLLDYKRKGDASPGGSGK
;
A
#
# COMPACT_ATOMS: atom_id res chain seq x y z
N MET A 1 42.63 -40.89 25.01
CA MET A 1 41.94 -40.73 23.74
C MET A 1 41.40 -39.28 23.74
N ILE A 2 42.12 -38.38 23.12
CA ILE A 2 41.76 -36.92 23.13
C ILE A 2 41.03 -36.67 21.80
N GLU A 3 39.72 -36.46 21.88
CA GLU A 3 38.87 -36.12 20.76
C GLU A 3 39.21 -34.66 20.33
N GLN A 4 39.87 -34.53 19.19
CA GLN A 4 40.19 -33.23 18.59
C GLN A 4 38.89 -32.59 18.07
N ASN A 5 38.36 -31.66 18.83
CA ASN A 5 37.26 -30.78 18.46
C ASN A 5 37.70 -29.89 17.25
N ARG A 6 37.48 -30.39 16.01
CA ARG A 6 37.69 -29.63 14.76
C ARG A 6 36.67 -28.52 14.72
N LYS A 7 37.02 -27.32 15.19
CA LYS A 7 36.27 -26.10 14.94
C LYS A 7 36.27 -25.87 13.43
N HIS A 8 35.15 -26.19 12.76
CA HIS A 8 34.91 -25.84 11.36
C HIS A 8 34.94 -24.32 11.23
N ARG A 9 36.06 -23.74 10.80
CA ARG A 9 36.15 -22.32 10.46
C ARG A 9 35.42 -22.11 9.14
N ILE A 10 34.26 -21.42 9.18
CA ILE A 10 33.55 -20.99 7.96
C ILE A 10 34.52 -20.11 7.14
N PRO A 11 34.76 -20.43 5.85
CA PRO A 11 35.63 -19.64 5.01
C PRO A 11 35.10 -18.20 4.91
N ARG A 12 35.98 -17.22 5.01
CA ARG A 12 35.62 -15.80 4.97
C ARG A 12 34.76 -15.42 3.76
N PHE A 13 35.00 -16.03 2.58
CA PHE A 13 34.23 -15.74 1.38
C PHE A 13 32.74 -16.18 1.51
N VAL A 14 32.44 -17.27 2.24
CA VAL A 14 31.08 -17.73 2.51
C VAL A 14 30.32 -16.69 3.36
N VAL A 15 31.01 -16.08 4.31
CA VAL A 15 30.46 -14.98 5.12
C VAL A 15 30.04 -13.80 4.24
N TRP A 16 30.87 -13.42 3.26
CA TRP A 16 30.57 -12.30 2.36
C TRP A 16 29.42 -12.63 1.38
N ILE A 17 29.33 -13.87 0.89
CA ILE A 17 28.23 -14.32 0.02
C ILE A 17 26.86 -14.16 0.73
N VAL A 18 26.82 -14.27 2.04
CA VAL A 18 25.58 -14.10 2.80
C VAL A 18 25.36 -12.65 3.25
N LEU A 19 26.39 -11.99 3.76
CA LEU A 19 26.26 -10.65 4.34
C LEU A 19 25.97 -9.57 3.29
N VAL A 20 26.58 -9.65 2.10
CA VAL A 20 26.41 -8.64 1.05
C VAL A 20 24.95 -8.58 0.55
N PRO A 21 24.29 -9.71 0.21
CA PRO A 21 22.86 -9.67 -0.15
C PRO A 21 21.96 -9.17 0.99
N ILE A 22 22.21 -9.57 2.23
CA ILE A 22 21.42 -9.10 3.38
C ILE A 22 21.56 -7.57 3.53
N LEU A 23 22.76 -7.04 3.43
CA LEU A 23 22.99 -5.60 3.50
C LEU A 23 22.31 -4.87 2.33
N ALA A 24 22.41 -5.41 1.11
CA ALA A 24 21.74 -4.84 -0.07
C ALA A 24 20.22 -4.80 0.11
N MET A 25 19.61 -5.88 0.57
CA MET A 25 18.16 -5.92 0.88
C MET A 25 17.79 -4.90 1.97
N GLY A 26 18.62 -4.79 3.00
CA GLY A 26 18.43 -3.79 4.06
C GLY A 26 18.49 -2.34 3.53
N LEU A 27 19.40 -2.04 2.61
CA LEU A 27 19.51 -0.73 1.97
C LEU A 27 18.33 -0.44 1.03
N ILE A 28 17.87 -1.42 0.25
CA ILE A 28 16.68 -1.31 -0.59
C ILE A 28 15.46 -0.99 0.28
N TYR A 29 15.26 -1.76 1.37
CA TYR A 29 14.17 -1.52 2.30
C TYR A 29 14.25 -0.13 2.96
N ALA A 30 15.43 0.26 3.43
CA ALA A 30 15.64 1.56 4.07
C ALA A 30 15.37 2.73 3.09
N LYS A 31 15.84 2.62 1.85
CA LYS A 31 15.53 3.60 0.81
C LYS A 31 14.02 3.72 0.58
N TRP A 32 13.34 2.62 0.39
CA TRP A 32 11.89 2.59 0.18
C TRP A 32 11.11 3.17 1.37
N GLU A 33 11.52 2.84 2.59
CA GLU A 33 10.88 3.31 3.82
C GLU A 33 11.07 4.82 4.05
N PHE A 34 12.32 5.30 3.99
CA PHE A 34 12.68 6.64 4.45
C PHE A 34 12.83 7.67 3.34
N VAL A 35 13.13 7.25 2.11
CA VAL A 35 13.35 8.16 0.97
C VAL A 35 12.15 8.16 0.03
N ASP A 36 11.64 6.99 -0.31
CA ASP A 36 10.54 6.84 -1.27
C ASP A 36 9.17 6.89 -0.58
N HIS A 37 9.12 6.98 0.77
CA HIS A 37 7.89 7.02 1.55
C HIS A 37 6.91 5.90 1.20
N ARG A 38 7.44 4.69 0.99
CA ARG A 38 6.68 3.49 0.59
C ARG A 38 5.85 3.69 -0.67
N LEU A 39 6.38 4.46 -1.61
CA LEU A 39 5.73 4.65 -2.90
C LEU A 39 5.74 3.35 -3.69
N VAL A 40 4.56 2.91 -4.12
CA VAL A 40 4.33 1.68 -4.89
C VAL A 40 3.45 1.99 -6.10
N THR A 41 3.75 1.38 -7.23
CA THR A 41 2.90 1.40 -8.41
C THR A 41 1.85 0.29 -8.28
N ILE A 42 0.59 0.66 -8.10
CA ILE A 42 -0.53 -0.28 -7.99
C ILE A 42 -1.00 -0.71 -9.38
N SER A 43 -1.23 0.27 -10.25
CA SER A 43 -1.57 0.07 -11.64
C SER A 43 -0.89 1.17 -12.45
N ALA A 44 0.03 0.79 -13.34
CA ALA A 44 0.86 1.72 -14.08
C ALA A 44 0.02 2.73 -14.88
N GLY A 45 0.32 4.02 -14.72
CA GLY A 45 -0.42 5.10 -15.36
C GLY A 45 -1.85 5.33 -14.83
N LYS A 46 -2.25 4.64 -13.75
CA LYS A 46 -3.58 4.79 -13.14
C LYS A 46 -3.51 5.09 -11.65
N VAL A 47 -2.96 4.18 -10.85
CA VAL A 47 -3.00 4.27 -9.40
C VAL A 47 -1.63 3.99 -8.79
N TYR A 48 -1.22 4.89 -7.91
CA TYR A 48 -0.04 4.80 -7.06
C TYR A 48 -0.46 4.83 -5.58
N GLN A 49 0.37 4.28 -4.71
CA GLN A 49 0.11 4.25 -3.27
C GLN A 49 1.37 4.66 -2.51
N SER A 50 1.23 5.38 -1.38
CA SER A 50 2.37 5.75 -0.54
C SER A 50 1.99 5.93 0.94
N ALA A 51 3.00 6.26 1.76
CA ALA A 51 2.84 6.95 3.02
C ALA A 51 2.64 8.46 2.77
N ALA A 52 2.27 9.21 3.82
CA ALA A 52 2.31 10.67 3.78
C ALA A 52 3.74 11.16 3.53
N MET A 53 3.87 12.23 2.77
CA MET A 53 5.12 12.88 2.42
C MET A 53 5.07 14.36 2.80
N PRO A 54 6.22 15.03 2.96
CA PRO A 54 6.24 16.50 2.99
C PRO A 54 5.57 17.07 1.73
N PRO A 55 4.81 18.18 1.81
CA PRO A 55 4.07 18.73 0.66
C PRO A 55 4.92 18.96 -0.60
N ALA A 56 6.15 19.42 -0.47
CA ALA A 56 7.05 19.60 -1.61
C ALA A 56 7.34 18.25 -2.30
N ARG A 57 7.60 17.20 -1.50
CA ARG A 57 7.91 15.87 -2.04
C ARG A 57 6.72 15.24 -2.75
N ILE A 58 5.50 15.42 -2.23
CA ILE A 58 4.30 14.88 -2.88
C ILE A 58 4.09 15.53 -4.25
N ILE A 59 4.32 16.85 -4.38
CA ILE A 59 4.24 17.57 -5.65
C ILE A 59 5.30 17.06 -6.65
N ASP A 60 6.55 16.84 -6.19
CA ASP A 60 7.61 16.28 -7.04
C ASP A 60 7.22 14.89 -7.57
N VAL A 61 6.67 14.02 -6.71
CA VAL A 61 6.20 12.69 -7.11
C VAL A 61 5.05 12.78 -8.09
N MET A 62 4.08 13.67 -7.85
CA MET A 62 2.94 13.87 -8.74
C MET A 62 3.40 14.32 -10.12
N ASN A 63 4.26 15.33 -10.19
CA ASN A 63 4.81 15.84 -11.45
C ASN A 63 5.63 14.79 -12.20
N ALA A 64 6.51 14.09 -11.51
CA ALA A 64 7.38 13.07 -12.11
C ALA A 64 6.62 11.87 -12.70
N ARG A 65 5.41 11.58 -12.20
CA ARG A 65 4.58 10.46 -12.63
C ARG A 65 3.31 10.87 -13.38
N GLY A 66 3.13 12.17 -13.63
CA GLY A 66 1.93 12.73 -14.28
C GLY A 66 0.66 12.57 -13.46
N ILE A 67 0.78 12.41 -12.12
CA ILE A 67 -0.37 12.22 -11.24
C ILE A 67 -1.19 13.50 -11.18
N GLN A 68 -2.52 13.38 -11.35
CA GLN A 68 -3.45 14.50 -11.41
C GLN A 68 -4.21 14.72 -10.09
N THR A 69 -4.40 13.66 -9.31
CA THR A 69 -5.19 13.69 -8.08
C THR A 69 -4.46 12.98 -6.94
N VAL A 70 -4.42 13.57 -5.76
CA VAL A 70 -4.01 12.90 -4.53
C VAL A 70 -5.22 12.63 -3.64
N PHE A 71 -5.30 11.42 -3.10
CA PHE A 71 -6.29 10.98 -2.11
C PHE A 71 -5.62 10.84 -0.76
N ASP A 72 -6.04 11.65 0.20
CA ASP A 72 -5.63 11.55 1.59
C ASP A 72 -6.70 10.84 2.42
N LEU A 73 -6.32 9.73 3.03
CA LEU A 73 -7.21 8.87 3.82
C LEU A 73 -7.03 9.06 5.34
N ARG A 74 -6.32 10.09 5.78
CA ARG A 74 -6.10 10.35 7.21
C ARG A 74 -7.39 10.85 7.87
N ASP A 75 -7.68 10.33 9.05
CA ASP A 75 -8.77 10.76 9.93
C ASP A 75 -8.27 11.61 11.12
N SER A 76 -6.97 11.87 11.15
CA SER A 76 -6.23 12.60 12.18
C SER A 76 -5.32 13.64 11.53
N GLU A 77 -4.69 14.50 12.35
CA GLU A 77 -3.71 15.51 11.91
C GLU A 77 -4.28 16.56 10.94
N PRO A 78 -5.39 17.24 11.30
CA PRO A 78 -6.09 18.17 10.40
C PRO A 78 -5.20 19.29 9.85
N ASP A 79 -4.23 19.77 10.62
CA ASP A 79 -3.32 20.83 10.18
C ASP A 79 -2.37 20.33 9.07
N LEU A 80 -1.88 19.08 9.16
CA LEU A 80 -1.06 18.49 8.12
C LEU A 80 -1.88 18.19 6.85
N VAL A 81 -3.12 17.74 6.99
CA VAL A 81 -4.06 17.56 5.88
C VAL A 81 -4.33 18.89 5.18
N ALA A 82 -4.58 19.96 5.95
CA ALA A 82 -4.84 21.30 5.40
C ALA A 82 -3.60 21.87 4.68
N ALA A 83 -2.41 21.70 5.26
CA ALA A 83 -1.16 22.16 4.65
C ALA A 83 -0.86 21.43 3.34
N GLU A 84 -1.09 20.11 3.29
CA GLU A 84 -0.93 19.32 2.08
C GLU A 84 -1.94 19.74 1.00
N ARG A 85 -3.22 19.86 1.35
CA ARG A 85 -4.26 20.36 0.45
C ARG A 85 -3.85 21.69 -0.18
N ALA A 86 -3.48 22.67 0.64
CA ALA A 86 -3.10 24.01 0.17
C ALA A 86 -1.91 23.95 -0.82
N ALA A 87 -0.92 23.10 -0.56
CA ALA A 87 0.23 22.95 -1.43
C ALA A 87 -0.13 22.28 -2.77
N VAL A 88 -0.94 21.21 -2.75
CA VAL A 88 -1.38 20.48 -3.93
C VAL A 88 -2.26 21.37 -4.82
N GLU A 89 -3.23 22.06 -4.25
CA GLU A 89 -4.12 22.97 -4.98
C GLU A 89 -3.36 24.17 -5.57
N LYS A 90 -2.38 24.74 -4.82
CA LYS A 90 -1.48 25.77 -5.33
C LYS A 90 -0.66 25.31 -6.55
N ALA A 91 -0.33 24.03 -6.61
CA ALA A 91 0.37 23.45 -7.75
C ALA A 91 -0.57 23.14 -8.95
N GLY A 92 -1.85 23.47 -8.86
CA GLY A 92 -2.86 23.20 -9.91
C GLY A 92 -3.31 21.74 -9.99
N LEU A 93 -3.03 20.95 -8.95
CA LEU A 93 -3.38 19.54 -8.86
C LEU A 93 -4.62 19.35 -7.98
N ALA A 94 -5.29 18.21 -8.11
CA ALA A 94 -6.49 17.92 -7.34
C ALA A 94 -6.16 17.24 -6.01
N PHE A 95 -6.82 17.69 -4.92
CA PHE A 95 -6.75 17.08 -3.61
C PHE A 95 -8.12 16.56 -3.17
N VAL A 96 -8.20 15.30 -2.81
CA VAL A 96 -9.44 14.64 -2.36
C VAL A 96 -9.22 14.04 -0.98
N HIS A 97 -9.97 14.49 0.01
CA HIS A 97 -9.89 13.97 1.37
C HIS A 97 -11.04 12.99 1.62
N VAL A 98 -10.70 11.73 1.86
CA VAL A 98 -11.66 10.65 2.20
C VAL A 98 -11.23 10.01 3.52
N PRO A 99 -11.51 10.65 4.65
CA PRO A 99 -11.08 10.14 5.96
C PRO A 99 -11.73 8.80 6.26
N MET A 100 -10.92 7.86 6.76
CA MET A 100 -11.38 6.55 7.20
C MET A 100 -10.64 6.12 8.46
N SER A 101 -11.29 5.29 9.29
CA SER A 101 -10.70 4.80 10.53
C SER A 101 -9.39 4.04 10.30
N ALA A 102 -8.38 4.36 11.10
CA ALA A 102 -7.10 3.66 11.08
C ALA A 102 -7.19 2.25 11.66
N THR A 103 -8.11 2.01 12.59
CA THR A 103 -8.27 0.74 13.31
C THR A 103 -9.42 -0.10 12.76
N GLU A 104 -10.56 0.50 12.52
CA GLU A 104 -11.81 -0.16 12.14
C GLU A 104 -12.39 0.45 10.86
N PRO A 105 -11.75 0.29 9.70
CA PRO A 105 -12.32 0.68 8.43
C PRO A 105 -13.54 -0.20 8.12
N THR A 106 -14.50 0.35 7.38
CA THR A 106 -15.73 -0.32 7.01
C THR A 106 -15.88 -0.44 5.50
N GLN A 107 -16.80 -1.27 5.02
CA GLN A 107 -17.15 -1.30 3.61
C GLN A 107 -17.69 0.07 3.14
N ALA A 108 -18.43 0.79 3.97
CA ALA A 108 -18.92 2.12 3.63
C ALA A 108 -17.77 3.13 3.39
N ASP A 109 -16.64 2.99 4.10
CA ASP A 109 -15.43 3.78 3.82
C ASP A 109 -14.87 3.48 2.43
N MET A 110 -14.81 2.20 2.08
CA MET A 110 -14.38 1.76 0.75
C MET A 110 -15.30 2.28 -0.35
N ASP A 111 -16.61 2.23 -0.11
CA ASP A 111 -17.61 2.74 -1.04
C ASP A 111 -17.46 4.24 -1.29
N ARG A 112 -17.22 5.04 -0.24
CA ARG A 112 -16.94 6.49 -0.38
C ARG A 112 -15.67 6.74 -1.18
N PHE A 113 -14.62 6.00 -0.88
CA PHE A 113 -13.35 6.08 -1.62
C PHE A 113 -13.54 5.76 -3.11
N LEU A 114 -14.21 4.66 -3.44
CA LEU A 114 -14.44 4.25 -4.83
C LEU A 114 -15.31 5.25 -5.61
N VAL A 115 -16.33 5.82 -4.96
CA VAL A 115 -17.15 6.89 -5.58
C VAL A 115 -16.27 8.10 -5.90
N ALA A 116 -15.41 8.52 -4.97
CA ALA A 116 -14.49 9.63 -5.21
C ALA A 116 -13.46 9.32 -6.30
N MET A 117 -12.92 8.08 -6.32
CA MET A 117 -11.98 7.64 -7.36
C MET A 117 -12.57 7.66 -8.77
N LYS A 118 -13.86 7.29 -8.93
CA LYS A 118 -14.54 7.29 -10.25
C LYS A 118 -14.68 8.69 -10.85
N SER A 119 -14.79 9.71 -10.02
CA SER A 119 -14.93 11.10 -10.47
C SER A 119 -13.61 11.85 -10.57
N ALA A 120 -12.52 11.28 -10.08
CA ALA A 120 -11.21 11.92 -10.06
C ALA A 120 -10.47 11.82 -11.39
N LYS A 121 -9.66 12.85 -11.68
CA LYS A 121 -8.71 12.80 -12.79
C LYS A 121 -7.58 11.80 -12.48
N GLN A 122 -7.27 10.97 -13.45
CA GLN A 122 -6.22 9.98 -13.35
C GLN A 122 -4.92 10.47 -14.03
N PRO A 123 -3.74 9.98 -13.68
CA PRO A 123 -3.45 9.03 -12.59
C PRO A 123 -3.68 9.59 -11.18
N SER A 124 -3.91 8.70 -10.18
CA SER A 124 -4.11 9.10 -8.79
C SER A 124 -3.04 8.53 -7.86
N LEU A 125 -2.68 9.28 -6.83
CA LEU A 125 -1.89 8.83 -5.69
C LEU A 125 -2.81 8.67 -4.47
N VAL A 126 -2.80 7.50 -3.84
CA VAL A 126 -3.59 7.19 -2.64
C VAL A 126 -2.64 7.03 -1.47
N HIS A 127 -2.78 7.83 -0.43
CA HIS A 127 -1.95 7.69 0.76
C HIS A 127 -2.74 7.77 2.07
N CYS A 128 -2.10 7.36 3.13
CA CYS A 128 -2.50 7.57 4.52
C CYS A 128 -1.27 7.98 5.32
N GLN A 129 -1.31 7.99 6.65
CA GLN A 129 -0.15 8.40 7.45
C GLN A 129 1.09 7.53 7.19
N HIS A 130 0.96 6.20 7.28
CA HIS A 130 2.11 5.28 7.24
C HIS A 130 2.22 4.45 5.94
N GLY A 131 1.29 4.58 5.01
CA GLY A 131 1.28 3.76 3.79
C GLY A 131 1.17 2.25 4.05
N GLN A 132 0.61 1.85 5.19
CA GLN A 132 0.63 0.45 5.63
C GLN A 132 -0.75 -0.17 5.89
N GLY A 133 -1.77 0.65 6.04
CA GLY A 133 -3.10 0.19 6.43
C GLY A 133 -4.17 0.68 5.48
N ARG A 134 -4.70 1.88 5.75
CA ARG A 134 -5.82 2.49 5.00
C ARG A 134 -5.58 2.56 3.50
N SER A 135 -4.42 3.07 3.08
CA SER A 135 -4.10 3.20 1.64
C SER A 135 -3.94 1.85 0.96
N VAL A 136 -3.30 0.87 1.62
CA VAL A 136 -3.16 -0.50 1.08
C VAL A 136 -4.53 -1.16 0.95
N LEU A 137 -5.40 -1.04 1.96
CA LEU A 137 -6.76 -1.57 1.90
C LEU A 137 -7.56 -0.93 0.76
N ALA A 138 -7.55 0.40 0.66
CA ALA A 138 -8.30 1.14 -0.34
C ALA A 138 -7.90 0.76 -1.78
N VAL A 139 -6.58 0.69 -2.08
CA VAL A 139 -6.12 0.29 -3.42
C VAL A 139 -6.33 -1.18 -3.71
N SER A 140 -6.34 -2.05 -2.69
CA SER A 140 -6.68 -3.47 -2.86
C SER A 140 -8.15 -3.64 -3.23
N VAL A 141 -9.06 -2.89 -2.58
CA VAL A 141 -10.48 -2.87 -2.93
C VAL A 141 -10.70 -2.25 -4.32
N TRP A 142 -9.96 -1.21 -4.69
CA TRP A 142 -9.98 -0.64 -6.03
C TRP A 142 -9.60 -1.70 -7.09
N ARG A 143 -8.59 -2.55 -6.85
CA ARG A 143 -8.25 -3.67 -7.76
C ARG A 143 -9.39 -4.68 -7.89
N ILE A 144 -10.10 -4.96 -6.81
CA ILE A 144 -11.27 -5.85 -6.86
C ILE A 144 -12.36 -5.25 -7.77
N GLU A 145 -12.68 -3.96 -7.62
CA GLU A 145 -13.74 -3.30 -8.40
C GLU A 145 -13.36 -3.04 -9.85
N GLU A 146 -12.17 -2.47 -10.10
CA GLU A 146 -11.80 -1.94 -11.41
C GLU A 146 -10.94 -2.89 -12.24
N GLU A 147 -10.17 -3.78 -11.61
CA GLU A 147 -9.32 -4.75 -12.31
C GLU A 147 -9.86 -6.19 -12.24
N GLY A 148 -10.96 -6.41 -11.56
CA GLY A 148 -11.62 -7.73 -11.49
C GLY A 148 -10.90 -8.76 -10.64
N TRP A 149 -10.02 -8.34 -9.71
CA TRP A 149 -9.33 -9.27 -8.81
C TRP A 149 -10.32 -9.97 -7.86
N SER A 150 -10.04 -11.22 -7.49
CA SER A 150 -10.75 -11.83 -6.37
C SER A 150 -10.29 -11.21 -5.05
N ASN A 151 -11.16 -11.24 -4.01
CA ASN A 151 -10.82 -10.75 -2.67
C ASN A 151 -9.57 -11.46 -2.12
N GLU A 152 -9.47 -12.77 -2.35
CA GLU A 152 -8.31 -13.56 -1.93
C GLU A 152 -7.04 -13.12 -2.67
N ALA A 153 -7.08 -12.91 -3.98
CA ALA A 153 -5.93 -12.44 -4.74
C ALA A 153 -5.48 -11.05 -4.27
N ALA A 154 -6.41 -10.12 -4.05
CA ALA A 154 -6.12 -8.79 -3.52
C ALA A 154 -5.52 -8.86 -2.10
N PHE A 155 -6.03 -9.74 -1.25
CA PHE A 155 -5.48 -9.97 0.10
C PHE A 155 -4.04 -10.53 0.05
N LEU A 156 -3.80 -11.53 -0.79
CA LEU A 156 -2.48 -12.14 -0.94
C LEU A 156 -1.43 -11.19 -1.53
N ALA A 157 -1.86 -10.21 -2.31
CA ALA A 157 -0.99 -9.19 -2.89
C ALA A 157 -0.59 -8.07 -1.90
N THR A 158 -1.15 -8.04 -0.68
CA THR A 158 -0.70 -7.07 0.33
C THR A 158 0.65 -7.47 0.90
N SER A 159 1.74 -6.82 0.48
CA SER A 159 3.09 -7.05 0.99
C SER A 159 3.55 -5.94 1.95
N ARG A 160 4.47 -6.28 2.85
CA ARG A 160 5.19 -5.33 3.72
C ARG A 160 6.53 -4.91 3.13
N LEU A 161 6.87 -5.44 1.97
CA LEU A 161 8.15 -5.24 1.31
C LEU A 161 8.00 -4.31 0.10
N PRO A 162 9.07 -3.63 -0.32
CA PRO A 162 9.13 -2.97 -1.62
C PRO A 162 9.05 -4.01 -2.75
N GLU A 163 8.63 -3.54 -3.93
CA GLU A 163 8.40 -4.40 -5.09
C GLU A 163 9.62 -5.27 -5.45
N GLU A 164 10.82 -4.71 -5.33
CA GLU A 164 12.09 -5.39 -5.59
C GLU A 164 12.36 -6.59 -4.66
N LEU A 165 11.66 -6.65 -3.54
CA LEU A 165 11.80 -7.74 -2.55
C LEU A 165 10.58 -8.66 -2.47
N HIS A 166 9.57 -8.51 -3.34
CA HIS A 166 8.36 -9.34 -3.35
C HIS A 166 8.64 -10.83 -3.59
N PHE A 167 9.80 -11.18 -4.18
CA PHE A 167 10.20 -12.59 -4.29
C PHE A 167 10.31 -13.30 -2.93
N LEU A 168 10.50 -12.54 -1.84
CA LEU A 168 10.53 -13.08 -0.48
C LEU A 168 9.13 -13.42 0.05
N ASP A 169 8.05 -12.84 -0.47
CA ASP A 169 6.68 -13.10 -0.01
C ASP A 169 6.30 -14.57 -0.16
N GLY A 170 6.79 -15.24 -1.21
CA GLY A 170 6.60 -16.66 -1.45
C GLY A 170 7.41 -17.58 -0.54
N VAL A 171 8.53 -17.07 0.00
CA VAL A 171 9.46 -17.83 0.87
C VAL A 171 9.10 -17.63 2.34
N ILE A 172 8.65 -16.42 2.70
CA ILE A 172 8.37 -16.02 4.07
C ILE A 172 6.87 -15.66 4.19
N GLY A 173 5.99 -16.60 4.00
CA GLY A 173 4.52 -16.43 3.89
C GLY A 173 3.82 -15.63 5.00
N TRP A 174 4.55 -15.08 6.00
CA TRP A 174 4.06 -14.21 7.06
C TRP A 174 4.30 -12.71 6.83
N ILE A 175 4.89 -12.29 5.69
CA ILE A 175 5.18 -10.87 5.38
C ILE A 175 3.94 -10.12 4.84
N ARG A 176 2.77 -10.66 4.99
CA ARG A 176 1.53 -9.98 4.55
C ARG A 176 1.21 -8.77 5.43
N ARG A 177 0.58 -7.76 4.82
CA ARG A 177 0.22 -6.52 5.50
C ARG A 177 -0.91 -6.68 6.51
N PHE A 178 -1.86 -7.57 6.21
CA PHE A 178 -3.01 -7.83 7.06
C PHE A 178 -3.08 -9.29 7.46
N ASP A 179 -3.46 -9.53 8.72
CA ASP A 179 -3.92 -10.87 9.14
C ASP A 179 -5.42 -10.99 8.83
N ARG A 180 -5.89 -12.21 8.55
CA ARG A 180 -7.29 -12.47 8.16
C ARG A 180 -8.30 -12.00 9.21
N ASP A 181 -7.96 -12.12 10.47
CA ASP A 181 -8.84 -11.81 11.60
C ASP A 181 -8.85 -10.33 11.99
N THR A 182 -7.98 -9.50 11.42
CA THR A 182 -8.00 -8.06 11.66
C THR A 182 -9.18 -7.39 10.95
N ALA A 183 -9.60 -6.22 11.44
CA ALA A 183 -10.68 -5.45 10.79
C ALA A 183 -10.40 -5.21 9.29
N LYS A 184 -9.16 -4.85 8.93
CA LYS A 184 -8.74 -4.63 7.54
C LYS A 184 -8.75 -5.91 6.71
N GLY A 185 -8.27 -7.02 7.27
CA GLY A 185 -8.32 -8.32 6.60
C GLY A 185 -9.75 -8.76 6.32
N LYS A 186 -10.64 -8.63 7.30
CA LYS A 186 -12.07 -8.95 7.14
C LYS A 186 -12.75 -8.07 6.09
N VAL A 187 -12.57 -6.74 6.16
CA VAL A 187 -13.14 -5.83 5.16
C VAL A 187 -12.69 -6.19 3.75
N LEU A 188 -11.42 -6.55 3.56
CA LEU A 188 -10.91 -6.93 2.24
C LEU A 188 -11.43 -8.28 1.76
N LEU A 189 -11.44 -9.29 2.63
CA LEU A 189 -11.89 -10.65 2.28
C LEU A 189 -13.41 -10.75 2.09
N ASP A 190 -14.19 -9.97 2.86
CA ASP A 190 -15.65 -9.95 2.83
C ASP A 190 -16.23 -8.86 1.91
N TYR A 191 -15.36 -8.10 1.22
CA TYR A 191 -15.78 -7.02 0.34
C TYR A 191 -16.72 -7.53 -0.75
N LYS A 192 -17.88 -6.87 -0.89
CA LYS A 192 -18.90 -7.18 -1.91
C LYS A 192 -18.85 -6.15 -3.03
N ARG A 193 -18.62 -6.60 -4.25
CA ARG A 193 -18.67 -5.73 -5.44
C ARG A 193 -20.06 -5.13 -5.61
N LYS A 194 -20.13 -3.91 -6.09
CA LYS A 194 -21.40 -3.24 -6.38
C LYS A 194 -22.21 -3.93 -7.49
N GLY A 195 -21.54 -4.67 -8.37
CA GLY A 195 -22.17 -5.44 -9.45
C GLY A 195 -22.72 -6.80 -9.01
N ASP A 196 -22.27 -7.32 -7.87
CA ASP A 196 -22.71 -8.65 -7.37
C ASP A 196 -23.97 -8.59 -6.51
N ALA A 197 -24.52 -7.39 -6.26
CA ALA A 197 -25.85 -7.25 -5.68
C ALA A 197 -26.88 -7.71 -6.71
N SER A 198 -27.21 -9.00 -6.73
CA SER A 198 -28.36 -9.54 -7.46
C SER A 198 -29.60 -8.72 -7.14
N PRO A 199 -30.40 -8.29 -8.15
CA PRO A 199 -31.70 -7.75 -7.89
C PRO A 199 -32.51 -8.83 -7.15
N GLY A 200 -32.98 -8.47 -5.97
CA GLY A 200 -33.64 -9.38 -5.03
C GLY A 200 -34.61 -10.34 -5.72
N GLY A 201 -34.46 -11.62 -5.40
CA GLY A 201 -35.44 -12.61 -5.73
C GLY A 201 -36.79 -12.17 -5.19
N SER A 202 -37.67 -11.68 -6.09
CA SER A 202 -39.08 -11.54 -5.79
C SER A 202 -39.64 -12.96 -5.68
N GLY A 203 -39.76 -13.44 -4.44
CA GLY A 203 -40.54 -14.65 -4.16
C GLY A 203 -41.93 -14.50 -4.71
N LYS A 204 -42.30 -15.47 -5.50
CA LYS A 204 -43.69 -15.88 -5.68
C LYS A 204 -43.93 -17.11 -4.88
#